data_232166d4f2d98e175bfc2d72c3a82dc1
#
_entry.id   232166d4f2d98e175bfc2d72c3a82dc1
#
_cell.length_a   1.000
_cell.length_b   1.000
_cell.length_c   1.000
_cell.angle_alpha   90.00
_cell.angle_beta   90.00
_cell.angle_gamma   90.00
#
_symmetry.space_group_name_H-M   'P 1'
#
loop_
_entity.id
_entity.type
_entity.pdbx_description
1 polymer ?
#
loop_
_entity_poly.entity_id
_entity_poly.type
_entity_poly.pdbx_seq_one_letter_code
_entity_poly.pdbx_strand_id
1 'polypeptide(L)'
;SDVIVIGGSFSGKGGQNPIEPARLKKPLVAGPSMYNFQAITDGLETAGGLYRADEENLSEVLAKAMENAELMGSAAEAWVEAHRGSTALQTQAILAAIAPD
;
A
#
# COMPACT_ATOMS: atom_id res chain seq x y z
N SER A 1 -12.65 -11.66 1.54
CA SER A 1 -11.52 -11.07 0.85
C SER A 1 -10.38 -10.83 1.82
N ASP A 2 -9.17 -11.01 1.34
CA ASP A 2 -7.99 -10.98 2.17
C ASP A 2 -7.39 -9.58 2.24
N VAL A 3 -6.86 -9.25 3.43
CA VAL A 3 -6.09 -8.03 3.62
C VAL A 3 -4.64 -8.33 3.25
N ILE A 4 -4.02 -7.43 2.49
CA ILE A 4 -2.62 -7.57 2.09
C ILE A 4 -1.75 -6.72 3.00
N VAL A 5 -0.85 -7.35 3.72
CA VAL A 5 0.17 -6.64 4.51
C VAL A 5 1.40 -6.47 3.63
N ILE A 6 1.84 -5.23 3.45
CA ILE A 6 2.94 -4.95 2.54
C ILE A 6 4.24 -5.50 3.12
N GLY A 7 4.89 -6.40 2.36
CA GLY A 7 6.15 -7.00 2.78
C GLY A 7 7.26 -5.98 2.88
N GLY A 8 8.17 -6.17 3.82
CA GLY A 8 9.30 -5.26 4.05
C GLY A 8 8.93 -3.99 4.79
N SER A 9 7.64 -3.71 4.99
CA SER A 9 7.21 -2.46 5.62
C SER A 9 7.45 -2.43 7.13
N PHE A 10 7.63 -3.58 7.76
CA PHE A 10 7.91 -3.68 9.20
C PHE A 10 9.36 -4.02 9.50
N SER A 11 10.14 -4.34 8.49
CA SER A 11 11.52 -4.82 8.68
C SER A 11 12.58 -3.77 8.34
N GLY A 12 12.20 -2.56 8.03
CA GLY A 12 13.13 -1.50 7.69
C GLY A 12 13.69 -1.58 6.27
N LYS A 13 13.12 -2.43 5.44
CA LYS A 13 13.58 -2.60 4.04
C LYS A 13 12.91 -1.64 3.05
N GLY A 14 12.03 -0.76 3.53
CA GLY A 14 11.41 0.24 2.68
C GLY A 14 10.13 -0.20 1.98
N GLY A 15 9.67 -1.41 2.27
CA GLY A 15 8.41 -1.93 1.76
C GLY A 15 8.46 -2.42 0.32
N GLN A 16 7.52 -3.27 -0.03
CA GLN A 16 7.33 -3.74 -1.39
C GLN A 16 6.32 -2.84 -2.10
N ASN A 17 6.27 -2.96 -3.43
CA ASN A 17 5.41 -2.11 -4.24
C ASN A 17 3.92 -2.40 -3.97
N PRO A 18 3.15 -1.41 -3.49
CA PRO A 18 1.74 -1.63 -3.17
C PRO A 18 0.81 -1.54 -4.39
N ILE A 19 1.33 -1.20 -5.56
CA ILE A 19 0.49 -1.01 -6.76
C ILE A 19 -0.20 -2.29 -7.18
N GLU A 20 0.51 -3.42 -7.19
CA GLU A 20 -0.06 -4.69 -7.64
C GLU A 20 -1.27 -5.12 -6.82
N PRO A 21 -1.19 -5.22 -5.48
CA PRO A 21 -2.38 -5.58 -4.72
C PRO A 21 -3.49 -4.52 -4.80
N ALA A 22 -3.13 -3.25 -4.96
CA ALA A 22 -4.14 -2.19 -5.14
C ALA A 22 -4.94 -2.40 -6.42
N ARG A 23 -4.27 -2.81 -7.49
CA ARG A 23 -4.94 -3.09 -8.77
C ARG A 23 -5.90 -4.28 -8.68
N LEU A 24 -5.68 -5.14 -7.72
CA LEU A 24 -6.52 -6.32 -7.50
C LEU A 24 -7.67 -6.05 -6.53
N LYS A 25 -7.91 -4.78 -6.19
CA LYS A 25 -8.97 -4.36 -5.26
C LYS A 25 -8.80 -4.97 -3.87
N LYS A 26 -7.56 -5.12 -3.42
CA LYS A 26 -7.28 -5.66 -2.10
C LYS A 26 -7.08 -4.53 -1.08
N PRO A 27 -7.65 -4.65 0.11
CA PRO A 27 -7.34 -3.68 1.17
C PRO A 27 -5.90 -3.85 1.63
N LEU A 28 -5.22 -2.72 1.84
CA LEU A 28 -3.79 -2.72 2.11
C LEU A 28 -3.50 -2.25 3.53
N VAL A 29 -2.53 -2.91 4.18
CA VAL A 29 -2.00 -2.45 5.46
C VAL A 29 -0.48 -2.38 5.31
N ALA A 30 0.10 -1.24 5.66
CA ALA A 30 1.54 -1.03 5.57
C ALA A 30 2.10 -0.62 6.93
N GLY A 31 3.32 -1.08 7.20
CA GLY A 31 4.05 -0.66 8.39
C GLY A 31 4.70 0.70 8.19
N PRO A 32 5.51 1.15 9.16
CA PRO A 32 6.10 2.48 9.10
C PRO A 32 7.22 2.62 8.07
N SER A 33 7.77 1.52 7.57
CA SER A 33 8.91 1.56 6.65
C SER A 33 8.46 1.39 5.21
N MET A 34 8.11 2.50 4.56
CA MET A 34 7.68 2.51 3.16
C MET A 34 8.46 3.54 2.33
N TYR A 35 9.72 3.76 2.69
CA TYR A 35 10.50 4.84 2.06
C TYR A 35 10.76 4.61 0.57
N ASN A 36 10.74 3.37 0.10
CA ASN A 36 10.89 3.09 -1.34
C ASN A 36 9.65 3.48 -2.14
N PHE A 37 8.50 3.58 -1.49
CA PHE A 37 7.23 3.83 -2.16
C PHE A 37 6.40 4.86 -1.40
N GLN A 38 7.07 5.85 -0.80
CA GLN A 38 6.40 6.78 0.09
C GLN A 38 5.27 7.57 -0.59
N ALA A 39 5.52 8.10 -1.76
CA ALA A 39 4.50 8.90 -2.46
C ALA A 39 3.27 8.06 -2.82
N ILE A 40 3.48 6.83 -3.28
CA ILE A 40 2.39 5.92 -3.62
C ILE A 40 1.62 5.52 -2.37
N THR A 41 2.35 5.21 -1.29
CA THR A 41 1.74 4.79 -0.04
C THR A 41 0.90 5.91 0.56
N ASP A 42 1.45 7.13 0.58
CA ASP A 42 0.72 8.30 1.10
C ASP A 42 -0.54 8.57 0.28
N GLY A 43 -0.45 8.44 -1.04
CA GLY A 43 -1.60 8.63 -1.90
C GLY A 43 -2.70 7.61 -1.65
N LEU A 44 -2.33 6.34 -1.53
CA LEU A 44 -3.27 5.27 -1.23
C LEU A 44 -3.92 5.46 0.14
N GLU A 45 -3.13 5.87 1.13
CA GLU A 45 -3.65 6.13 2.46
C GLU A 45 -4.67 7.26 2.45
N THR A 46 -4.33 8.37 1.78
CA THR A 46 -5.23 9.52 1.67
C THR A 46 -6.53 9.15 0.96
N ALA A 47 -6.45 8.29 -0.04
CA ALA A 47 -7.62 7.84 -0.79
C ALA A 47 -8.50 6.86 -0.01
N GLY A 48 -7.99 6.29 1.08
CA GLY A 48 -8.73 5.33 1.88
C GLY A 48 -8.51 3.88 1.50
N GLY A 49 -7.51 3.60 0.65
CA GLY A 49 -7.22 2.24 0.21
C GLY A 49 -6.15 1.54 1.03
N LEU A 50 -5.49 2.26 1.91
CA LEU A 50 -4.39 1.72 2.71
C LEU A 50 -4.45 2.27 4.12
N TYR A 51 -4.22 1.41 5.10
CA TYR A 51 -4.09 1.81 6.50
C TYR A 51 -2.64 1.62 6.94
N ARG A 52 -2.16 2.55 7.77
CA ARG A 52 -0.85 2.44 8.39
C ARG A 52 -0.99 1.72 9.72
N ALA A 53 0.00 0.90 10.04
CA ALA A 53 0.05 0.19 11.30
C ALA A 53 1.49 0.14 11.81
N ASP A 54 1.64 -0.14 13.10
CA ASP A 54 2.94 -0.49 13.67
C ASP A 54 2.79 -1.87 14.32
N GLU A 55 3.87 -2.37 14.93
CA GLU A 55 3.84 -3.69 15.55
C GLU A 55 2.85 -3.78 16.70
N GLU A 56 2.61 -2.67 17.39
CA GLU A 56 1.72 -2.64 18.54
C GLU A 56 0.26 -2.68 18.17
N ASN A 57 -0.12 -2.01 17.07
CA ASN A 57 -1.53 -1.90 16.70
C ASN A 57 -1.90 -2.71 15.46
N LEU A 58 -1.01 -3.56 14.97
CA LEU A 58 -1.25 -4.31 13.74
C LEU A 58 -2.54 -5.12 13.77
N SER A 59 -2.81 -5.84 14.87
CA SER A 59 -4.03 -6.64 15.00
C SER A 59 -5.29 -5.80 14.87
N GLU A 60 -5.28 -4.65 15.52
CA GLU A 60 -6.40 -3.71 15.51
C GLU A 60 -6.64 -3.15 14.12
N VAL A 61 -5.57 -2.75 13.45
CA VAL A 61 -5.65 -2.20 12.10
C VAL A 61 -6.10 -3.25 11.10
N LEU A 62 -5.61 -4.49 11.24
CA LEU A 62 -6.04 -5.58 10.38
C LEU A 62 -7.54 -5.82 10.52
N ALA A 63 -8.06 -5.80 11.75
CA ALA A 63 -9.49 -5.97 11.97
C ALA A 63 -10.30 -4.86 11.30
N LYS A 64 -9.84 -3.63 11.40
CA LYS A 64 -10.47 -2.49 10.73
C LYS A 64 -10.45 -2.64 9.21
N ALA A 65 -9.33 -3.07 8.67
CA ALA A 65 -9.18 -3.27 7.24
C ALA A 65 -10.14 -4.36 6.75
N MET A 66 -10.29 -5.42 7.52
CA MET A 66 -11.22 -6.49 7.16
C MET A 66 -12.67 -6.01 7.15
N GLU A 67 -13.05 -5.17 8.12
CA GLU A 67 -14.38 -4.59 8.17
C GLU A 67 -14.68 -3.68 6.98
N ASN A 68 -13.66 -3.00 6.47
CA ASN A 68 -13.80 -2.04 5.39
C ASN A 68 -13.22 -2.54 4.07
N ALA A 69 -13.05 -3.85 3.95
CA ALA A 69 -12.32 -4.45 2.83
C ALA A 69 -12.83 -4.02 1.45
N GLU A 70 -14.14 -4.02 1.25
CA GLU A 70 -14.70 -3.63 -0.05
C GLU A 70 -14.41 -2.18 -0.39
N LEU A 71 -14.66 -1.29 0.56
CA LEU A 71 -14.43 0.14 0.36
C LEU A 71 -12.95 0.42 0.14
N MET A 72 -12.09 -0.20 0.94
CA MET A 72 -10.65 -0.02 0.81
C MET A 72 -10.13 -0.53 -0.52
N GLY A 73 -10.57 -1.72 -0.92
CA GLY A 73 -10.12 -2.30 -2.18
C GLY A 73 -10.53 -1.46 -3.38
N SER A 74 -11.77 -0.96 -3.37
CA SER A 74 -12.26 -0.08 -4.44
C SER A 74 -11.50 1.24 -4.46
N ALA A 75 -11.23 1.80 -3.29
CA ALA A 75 -10.48 3.06 -3.18
C ALA A 75 -9.05 2.89 -3.67
N ALA A 76 -8.41 1.78 -3.34
CA ALA A 76 -7.05 1.50 -3.77
C ALA A 76 -6.96 1.37 -5.29
N GLU A 77 -7.87 0.61 -5.88
CA GLU A 77 -7.90 0.46 -7.33
C GLU A 77 -8.17 1.79 -8.03
N ALA A 78 -9.14 2.54 -7.52
CA ALA A 78 -9.49 3.84 -8.10
C ALA A 78 -8.30 4.80 -8.08
N TRP A 79 -7.54 4.79 -6.98
CA TRP A 79 -6.37 5.65 -6.88
C TRP A 79 -5.31 5.28 -7.92
N VAL A 80 -5.04 3.99 -8.08
CA VAL A 80 -4.06 3.52 -9.07
C VAL A 80 -4.51 3.89 -10.47
N GLU A 81 -5.78 3.68 -10.79
CA GLU A 81 -6.31 4.02 -12.13
C GLU A 81 -6.24 5.51 -12.40
N ALA A 82 -6.52 6.34 -11.39
CA ALA A 82 -6.46 7.79 -11.54
C ALA A 82 -5.02 8.29 -11.75
N HIS A 83 -4.04 7.53 -11.28
CA HIS A 83 -2.63 7.94 -11.35
C HIS A 83 -1.81 7.13 -12.35
N ARG A 84 -2.46 6.36 -13.22
CA ARG A 84 -1.75 5.61 -14.26
C ARG A 84 -0.99 6.57 -15.15
N GLY A 85 0.27 6.22 -15.41
CA GLY A 85 1.13 7.06 -16.24
C GLY A 85 1.68 8.28 -15.53
N SER A 86 1.38 8.48 -14.24
CA SER A 86 1.93 9.61 -13.51
C SER A 86 3.43 9.42 -13.29
N THR A 87 4.15 10.54 -13.24
CA THR A 87 5.59 10.51 -13.00
C THR A 87 5.93 9.84 -11.68
N ALA A 88 5.13 10.07 -10.64
CA ALA A 88 5.37 9.48 -9.33
C ALA A 88 5.32 7.95 -9.38
N LEU A 89 4.30 7.38 -10.04
CA LEU A 89 4.19 5.94 -10.19
C LEU A 89 5.34 5.37 -11.01
N GLN A 90 5.68 6.02 -12.12
CA GLN A 90 6.76 5.56 -12.98
C GLN A 90 8.11 5.61 -12.27
N THR A 91 8.36 6.68 -11.54
CA THR A 91 9.62 6.85 -10.82
C THR A 91 9.78 5.78 -9.74
N GLN A 92 8.73 5.52 -8.99
CA GLN A 92 8.82 4.52 -7.91
C GLN A 92 8.87 3.10 -8.45
N ALA A 93 8.23 2.84 -9.58
CA ALA A 93 8.33 1.55 -10.24
C ALA A 93 9.77 1.29 -10.71
N ILE A 94 10.44 2.33 -11.23
CA ILE A 94 11.84 2.23 -11.64
C ILE A 94 12.73 1.96 -10.43
N LEU A 95 12.50 2.64 -9.32
CA LEU A 95 13.26 2.42 -8.09
C LEU A 95 13.08 0.98 -7.58
N ALA A 96 11.89 0.44 -7.66
CA ALA A 96 11.64 -0.93 -7.26
C ALA A 96 12.41 -1.92 -8.12
N ALA A 97 12.57 -1.63 -9.41
CA ALA A 97 13.33 -2.50 -10.32
C ALA A 97 14.83 -2.43 -10.07
N ILE A 98 15.32 -1.25 -9.66
CA ILE A 98 16.75 -1.02 -9.44
C ILE A 98 17.17 -1.53 -8.06
N ALA A 99 16.32 -1.40 -7.07
CA ALA A 99 16.63 -1.75 -5.69
C ALA A 99 15.71 -2.88 -5.20
N PRO A 100 15.92 -4.09 -5.69
CA PRO A 100 15.10 -5.22 -5.23
C PRO A 100 15.41 -5.54 -3.77
N ASP A 101 14.41 -5.93 -3.07
CA ASP A 101 14.56 -6.33 -1.67
C ASP A 101 15.21 -7.68 -1.51
#